data_5db9e9b2df09be728a72ece1d3ba4ba3
#
_entry.id   5db9e9b2df09be728a72ece1d3ba4ba3
#
_cell.length_a   1.000
_cell.length_b   1.000
_cell.length_c   1.000
_cell.angle_alpha   90.00
_cell.angle_beta   90.00
_cell.angle_gamma   90.00
#
_symmetry.space_group_name_H-M   'P 1'
#
loop_
_entity.id
_entity.type
_entity.pdbx_description
1 polymer ?
#
loop_
_entity_poly.entity_id
_entity_poly.type
_entity_poly.pdbx_seq_one_letter_code
_entity_poly.pdbx_strand_id
1 'polypeptide(L)'
;MGELNTKSQKIIFTIQCSIKSDANEFRKWANDRAAKYVFDLKEVKTISYEWYLSDDNKEATLVESFIDSDGAMQRLNNHMSSPIAEEVMQHVDIKKWLVFGNSKQDLIDTLT
;
A
#
# COMPACT_ATOMS: atom_id res chain seq x y z
N MET A 1 4.14 -13.89 -21.09
CA MET A 1 3.89 -15.14 -20.40
C MET A 1 4.30 -15.03 -18.94
N GLY A 2 3.45 -15.52 -18.04
CA GLY A 2 3.74 -15.48 -16.61
C GLY A 2 4.46 -16.71 -16.10
N GLU A 3 5.25 -16.53 -15.06
CA GLU A 3 5.90 -17.62 -14.34
C GLU A 3 5.60 -17.50 -12.85
N LEU A 4 5.52 -18.64 -12.18
CA LEU A 4 5.46 -18.65 -10.73
C LEU A 4 6.84 -18.28 -10.18
N ASN A 5 6.93 -17.13 -9.51
CA ASN A 5 8.19 -16.64 -8.98
C ASN A 5 8.40 -17.15 -7.56
N THR A 6 9.10 -18.28 -7.42
CA THR A 6 9.39 -18.92 -6.12
C THR A 6 10.76 -18.54 -5.55
N LYS A 7 11.58 -17.81 -6.32
CA LYS A 7 12.96 -17.48 -5.92
C LYS A 7 13.14 -16.01 -5.52
N SER A 8 12.22 -15.14 -5.89
CA SER A 8 12.30 -13.73 -5.56
C SER A 8 12.02 -13.51 -4.07
N GLN A 9 12.68 -12.52 -3.50
CA GLN A 9 12.39 -12.03 -2.15
C GLN A 9 11.33 -10.94 -2.13
N LYS A 10 10.82 -10.55 -3.29
CA LYS A 10 9.83 -9.48 -3.44
C LYS A 10 8.58 -9.74 -2.62
N ILE A 11 8.06 -8.66 -2.02
CA ILE A 11 6.75 -8.65 -1.38
C ILE A 11 5.84 -7.68 -2.14
N ILE A 12 4.59 -8.07 -2.32
CA ILE A 12 3.57 -7.22 -2.93
C ILE A 12 2.36 -7.17 -2.01
N PHE A 13 1.89 -5.94 -1.72
CA PHE A 13 0.61 -5.72 -1.05
C PHE A 13 -0.43 -5.30 -2.09
N THR A 14 -1.62 -5.87 -2.01
CA THR A 14 -2.80 -5.31 -2.66
C THR A 14 -3.85 -5.04 -1.59
N ILE A 15 -4.20 -3.77 -1.42
CA ILE A 15 -5.12 -3.32 -0.38
C ILE A 15 -6.38 -2.78 -1.07
N GLN A 16 -7.46 -3.55 -0.99
CA GLN A 16 -8.74 -3.22 -1.63
C GLN A 16 -9.60 -2.42 -0.67
N CYS A 17 -10.08 -1.26 -1.13
CA CYS A 17 -10.81 -0.32 -0.30
C CYS A 17 -12.09 0.15 -0.98
N SER A 18 -13.08 0.54 -0.17
CA SER A 18 -14.21 1.35 -0.62
C SER A 18 -13.87 2.82 -0.40
N ILE A 19 -14.17 3.69 -1.36
CA ILE A 19 -14.00 5.13 -1.21
C ILE A 19 -15.23 5.69 -0.49
N LYS A 20 -15.01 6.37 0.64
CA LYS A 20 -16.10 6.99 1.40
C LYS A 20 -16.11 8.51 1.33
N SER A 21 -15.05 9.12 0.85
CA SER A 21 -15.02 10.55 0.54
C SER A 21 -15.43 10.76 -0.92
N ASP A 22 -15.54 12.02 -1.34
CA ASP A 22 -15.70 12.34 -2.75
C ASP A 22 -14.51 11.81 -3.56
N ALA A 23 -14.78 11.21 -4.73
CA ALA A 23 -13.74 10.60 -5.55
C ALA A 23 -12.66 11.60 -5.99
N ASN A 24 -13.05 12.84 -6.29
CA ASN A 24 -12.09 13.88 -6.68
C ASN A 24 -11.24 14.33 -5.49
N GLU A 25 -11.81 14.40 -4.31
CA GLU A 25 -11.07 14.67 -3.08
C GLU A 25 -10.09 13.55 -2.78
N PHE A 26 -10.52 12.30 -2.96
CA PHE A 26 -9.63 11.14 -2.79
C PHE A 26 -8.45 11.19 -3.76
N ARG A 27 -8.72 11.45 -5.05
CA ARG A 27 -7.65 11.56 -6.06
C ARG A 27 -6.64 12.63 -5.70
N LYS A 28 -7.12 13.80 -5.28
CA LYS A 28 -6.25 14.90 -4.89
C LYS A 28 -5.40 14.51 -3.68
N TRP A 29 -6.02 13.93 -2.66
CA TRP A 29 -5.31 13.47 -1.47
C TRP A 29 -4.26 12.41 -1.83
N ALA A 30 -4.63 11.41 -2.64
CA ALA A 30 -3.73 10.32 -3.01
C ALA A 30 -2.51 10.84 -3.78
N ASN A 31 -2.70 11.76 -4.72
CA ASN A 31 -1.62 12.32 -5.54
C ASN A 31 -0.78 13.35 -4.79
N ASP A 32 -1.44 14.34 -4.18
CA ASP A 32 -0.74 15.53 -3.67
C ASP A 32 -0.25 15.33 -2.25
N ARG A 33 -0.86 14.43 -1.51
CA ARG A 33 -0.53 14.20 -0.10
C ARG A 33 0.10 12.83 0.13
N ALA A 34 -0.64 11.74 -0.12
CA ALA A 34 -0.21 10.39 0.26
C ALA A 34 1.00 9.92 -0.55
N ALA A 35 0.90 9.96 -1.87
CA ALA A 35 2.00 9.52 -2.75
C ALA A 35 3.24 10.38 -2.56
N LYS A 36 3.05 11.70 -2.44
CA LYS A 36 4.16 12.62 -2.20
C LYS A 36 4.85 12.35 -0.86
N TYR A 37 4.07 12.11 0.20
CA TYR A 37 4.61 11.80 1.51
C TYR A 37 5.47 10.53 1.47
N VAL A 38 4.96 9.47 0.87
CA VAL A 38 5.68 8.20 0.72
C VAL A 38 6.94 8.38 -0.12
N PHE A 39 6.83 9.08 -1.24
CA PHE A 39 7.97 9.37 -2.11
C PHE A 39 9.07 10.15 -1.38
N ASP A 40 8.69 11.15 -0.60
CA ASP A 40 9.63 12.01 0.12
C ASP A 40 10.36 11.26 1.26
N LEU A 41 9.82 10.15 1.75
CA LEU A 41 10.49 9.31 2.76
C LEU A 41 11.73 8.59 2.20
N LYS A 42 11.82 8.45 0.88
CA LYS A 42 12.96 7.81 0.20
C LYS A 42 13.30 6.43 0.75
N GLU A 43 12.29 5.61 0.94
CA GLU A 43 12.43 4.22 1.38
C GLU A 43 13.13 3.42 0.29
N VAL A 44 14.39 3.04 0.53
CA VAL A 44 15.23 2.44 -0.52
C VAL A 44 14.76 1.06 -0.96
N LYS A 45 13.93 0.39 -0.16
CA LYS A 45 13.40 -0.95 -0.47
C LYS A 45 11.97 -0.94 -1.00
N THR A 46 11.32 0.21 -1.05
CA THR A 46 10.00 0.35 -1.68
C THR A 46 10.19 0.56 -3.18
N ILE A 47 9.63 -0.36 -3.97
CA ILE A 47 9.72 -0.31 -5.44
C ILE A 47 8.60 0.54 -6.01
N SER A 48 7.37 0.37 -5.50
CA SER A 48 6.21 1.09 -6.01
C SER A 48 5.17 1.34 -4.92
N TYR A 49 4.42 2.41 -5.12
CA TYR A 49 3.28 2.82 -4.32
C TYR A 49 2.27 3.44 -5.29
N GLU A 50 1.19 2.72 -5.58
CA GLU A 50 0.27 3.11 -6.65
C GLU A 50 -1.18 2.89 -6.23
N TRP A 51 -2.00 3.94 -6.40
CA TRP A 51 -3.43 3.86 -6.18
C TRP A 51 -4.15 3.74 -7.53
N TYR A 52 -5.12 2.83 -7.58
CA TYR A 52 -6.00 2.63 -8.74
C TYR A 52 -7.44 2.75 -8.32
N LEU A 53 -8.26 3.41 -9.15
CA LEU A 53 -9.69 3.55 -8.88
C LEU A 53 -10.50 2.68 -9.85
N SER A 54 -11.63 2.14 -9.37
CA SER A 54 -12.60 1.46 -10.23
C SER A 54 -13.28 2.47 -11.16
N ASP A 55 -13.86 1.96 -12.25
CA ASP A 55 -14.51 2.80 -13.27
C ASP A 55 -15.66 3.62 -12.68
N ASP A 56 -16.37 3.07 -11.69
CA ASP A 56 -17.50 3.75 -11.04
C ASP A 56 -17.06 4.71 -9.93
N ASN A 57 -15.75 4.84 -9.67
CA ASN A 57 -15.16 5.68 -8.61
C ASN A 57 -15.59 5.33 -7.19
N LYS A 58 -16.08 4.13 -6.96
CA LYS A 58 -16.53 3.68 -5.63
C LYS A 58 -15.47 2.91 -4.87
N GLU A 59 -14.51 2.34 -5.59
CA GLU A 59 -13.47 1.50 -5.00
C GLU A 59 -12.09 1.96 -5.42
N ALA A 60 -11.11 1.72 -4.56
CA ALA A 60 -9.71 1.98 -4.83
C ALA A 60 -8.87 0.81 -4.36
N THR A 61 -7.82 0.52 -5.10
CA THR A 61 -6.83 -0.49 -4.71
C THR A 61 -5.46 0.17 -4.64
N LEU A 62 -4.80 0.01 -3.50
CA LEU A 62 -3.41 0.39 -3.32
C LEU A 62 -2.53 -0.82 -3.62
N VAL A 63 -1.60 -0.64 -4.54
CA VAL A 63 -0.59 -1.66 -4.86
C VAL A 63 0.76 -1.14 -4.42
N GLU A 64 1.41 -1.86 -3.51
CA GLU A 64 2.74 -1.55 -3.04
C GLU A 64 3.65 -2.74 -3.28
N SER A 65 4.88 -2.49 -3.71
CA SER A 65 5.86 -3.56 -3.87
C SER A 65 7.19 -3.19 -3.22
N PHE A 66 7.88 -4.22 -2.72
CA PHE A 66 9.10 -4.08 -1.93
C PHE A 66 10.14 -5.10 -2.40
N ILE A 67 11.41 -4.75 -2.23
CA ILE A 67 12.52 -5.63 -2.61
C ILE A 67 12.44 -6.92 -1.80
N ASP A 68 12.10 -6.82 -0.50
CA ASP A 68 12.03 -7.96 0.42
C ASP A 68 11.07 -7.66 1.59
N SER A 69 10.95 -8.63 2.49
CA SER A 69 10.09 -8.53 3.68
C SER A 69 10.49 -7.37 4.60
N ASP A 70 11.77 -7.09 4.73
CA ASP A 70 12.24 -5.97 5.55
C ASP A 70 11.83 -4.63 4.97
N GLY A 71 11.78 -4.53 3.63
CA GLY A 71 11.25 -3.34 2.95
C GLY A 71 9.78 -3.11 3.26
N ALA A 72 8.98 -4.18 3.25
CA ALA A 72 7.57 -4.11 3.63
C ALA A 72 7.41 -3.69 5.10
N MET A 73 8.23 -4.23 6.00
CA MET A 73 8.23 -3.82 7.41
C MET A 73 8.57 -2.35 7.59
N GLN A 74 9.57 -1.85 6.87
CA GLN A 74 9.91 -0.43 6.91
C GLN A 74 8.72 0.44 6.50
N ARG A 75 8.02 0.05 5.41
CA ARG A 75 6.84 0.79 4.93
C ARG A 75 5.74 0.80 6.00
N LEU A 76 5.46 -0.35 6.61
CA LEU A 76 4.44 -0.44 7.66
C LEU A 76 4.78 0.41 8.88
N ASN A 77 6.02 0.34 9.35
CA ASN A 77 6.46 1.13 10.50
C ASN A 77 6.38 2.64 10.22
N ASN A 78 6.79 3.07 9.04
CA ASN A 78 6.69 4.46 8.63
C ASN A 78 5.24 4.91 8.51
N HIS A 79 4.37 4.05 7.99
CA HIS A 79 2.93 4.35 7.87
C HIS A 79 2.31 4.55 9.25
N MET A 80 2.53 3.61 10.18
CA MET A 80 1.92 3.65 11.51
C MET A 80 2.35 4.87 12.32
N SER A 81 3.55 5.39 12.09
CA SER A 81 4.05 6.58 12.76
C SER A 81 3.78 7.88 11.98
N SER A 82 3.09 7.80 10.84
CA SER A 82 2.85 8.94 9.97
C SER A 82 1.44 9.53 10.15
N PRO A 83 1.23 10.81 9.79
CA PRO A 83 -0.11 11.38 9.76
C PRO A 83 -1.01 10.74 8.69
N ILE A 84 -0.43 10.08 7.69
CA ILE A 84 -1.17 9.42 6.61
C ILE A 84 -2.06 8.28 7.15
N ALA A 85 -1.63 7.62 8.24
CA ALA A 85 -2.41 6.53 8.84
C ALA A 85 -3.83 6.97 9.24
N GLU A 86 -3.97 8.16 9.83
CA GLU A 86 -5.29 8.71 10.15
C GLU A 86 -5.99 9.26 8.91
N GLU A 87 -5.24 9.95 8.05
CA GLU A 87 -5.80 10.58 6.86
C GLU A 87 -6.44 9.57 5.92
N VAL A 88 -5.78 8.43 5.69
CA VAL A 88 -6.30 7.41 4.77
C VAL A 88 -7.66 6.89 5.24
N MET A 89 -7.86 6.75 6.54
CA MET A 89 -9.11 6.26 7.10
C MET A 89 -10.28 7.26 6.97
N GLN A 90 -9.99 8.52 6.66
CA GLN A 90 -11.01 9.52 6.35
C GLN A 90 -11.53 9.36 4.92
N HIS A 91 -10.76 8.74 4.04
CA HIS A 91 -11.07 8.60 2.61
C HIS A 91 -11.58 7.22 2.23
N VAL A 92 -11.15 6.16 2.91
CA VAL A 92 -11.46 4.79 2.53
C VAL A 92 -11.76 3.90 3.73
N ASP A 93 -12.52 2.83 3.46
CA ASP A 93 -12.63 1.67 4.33
C ASP A 93 -11.86 0.51 3.69
N ILE A 94 -10.95 -0.11 4.43
CA ILE A 94 -10.20 -1.26 3.94
C ILE A 94 -11.10 -2.49 3.94
N LYS A 95 -11.24 -3.13 2.77
CA LYS A 95 -12.07 -4.32 2.60
C LYS A 95 -11.25 -5.60 2.63
N LYS A 96 -10.09 -5.58 1.99
CA LYS A 96 -9.26 -6.78 1.88
C LYS A 96 -7.80 -6.38 1.68
N TRP A 97 -6.93 -7.03 2.45
CA TRP A 97 -5.48 -6.82 2.35
C TRP A 97 -4.83 -8.15 2.01
N LEU A 98 -4.25 -8.26 0.81
CA LEU A 98 -3.55 -9.46 0.36
C LEU A 98 -2.04 -9.18 0.36
N VAL A 99 -1.29 -10.20 0.76
CA VAL A 99 0.17 -10.15 0.80
C VAL A 99 0.70 -11.31 -0.06
N PHE A 100 1.58 -10.99 -1.00
CA PHE A 100 2.18 -11.97 -1.89
C PHE A 100 3.70 -11.96 -1.71
N GLY A 101 4.29 -13.14 -1.74
CA GLY A 101 5.73 -13.31 -1.68
C GLY A 101 6.21 -13.97 -0.39
N ASN A 102 7.53 -13.96 -0.19
CA ASN A 102 8.17 -14.66 0.92
C ASN A 102 8.28 -13.79 2.17
N SER A 103 7.17 -13.66 2.90
CA SER A 103 7.13 -12.88 4.14
C SER A 103 7.88 -13.55 5.26
N LYS A 104 8.74 -12.80 5.97
CA LYS A 104 9.33 -13.25 7.21
C LYS A 104 8.31 -13.24 8.34
N GLN A 105 8.63 -13.93 9.44
CA GLN A 105 7.71 -14.09 10.55
C GLN A 105 7.30 -12.75 11.18
N ASP A 106 8.21 -11.78 11.28
CA ASP A 106 7.91 -10.46 11.82
C ASP A 106 6.82 -9.72 10.99
N LEU A 107 6.89 -9.84 9.65
CA LEU A 107 5.88 -9.26 8.78
C LEU A 107 4.53 -9.96 8.96
N ILE A 108 4.54 -11.29 9.01
CA ILE A 108 3.33 -12.08 9.24
C ILE A 108 2.67 -11.68 10.56
N ASP A 109 3.46 -11.59 11.63
CA ASP A 109 2.97 -11.25 12.96
C ASP A 109 2.39 -9.83 13.01
N THR A 110 3.00 -8.88 12.29
CA THR A 110 2.55 -7.49 12.24
C THR A 110 1.20 -7.36 11.52
N LEU A 111 0.97 -8.17 10.47
CA LEU A 111 -0.24 -8.12 9.66
C LEU A 111 -1.38 -8.98 10.19
N THR A 112 -1.13 -9.83 11.15
CA THR A 112 -2.14 -10.63 11.82
C THR A 112 -2.38 -10.12 13.24
#